data_047be43851ae925284f70abaf88cb822
#
_entry.id   047be43851ae925284f70abaf88cb822
#
_cell.length_a   1.000
_cell.length_b   1.000
_cell.length_c   1.000
_cell.angle_alpha   90.00
_cell.angle_beta   90.00
_cell.angle_gamma   90.00
#
_symmetry.space_group_name_H-M   'P 1'
#
loop_
_entity.id
_entity.type
_entity.pdbx_description
1 polymer ?
#
loop_
_entity_poly.entity_id
_entity_poly.type
_entity_poly.pdbx_seq_one_letter_code
_entity_poly.pdbx_strand_id
1 'polypeptide(L)'
;MTMWKDRPRTALLVVDVQVDVMAASIDSDTVVGRIVDLVEKARSAGAPVVWVQHSADDLVAGSPGWEYVPQLRRNESEPVIHKTYGDSFEDTDLDAVLATSAVGRIVVAGAQTDFCIRSTLHGALTRGYDTVLVGDAHTTEDLTEWGAPSPEQVIAHTNLYWDNQRAPGRKAGTVPTDKVDFGR
;
A
#
# COMPACT_ATOMS: atom_id res chain seq x y z
N MET A 1 -16.97 -7.50 6.74
CA MET A 1 -16.51 -8.87 6.37
C MET A 1 -16.26 -8.86 4.89
N THR A 2 -15.08 -9.31 4.48
CA THR A 2 -14.74 -9.45 3.06
C THR A 2 -15.78 -10.29 2.29
N MET A 3 -15.90 -10.09 0.99
CA MET A 3 -16.70 -10.98 0.13
C MET A 3 -16.10 -12.39 0.02
N TRP A 4 -14.81 -12.52 0.26
CA TRP A 4 -14.05 -13.76 0.22
C TRP A 4 -14.15 -14.52 1.55
N LYS A 5 -15.25 -15.27 1.75
CA LYS A 5 -15.49 -16.02 3.00
C LYS A 5 -14.48 -17.15 3.26
N ASP A 6 -13.87 -17.65 2.21
CA ASP A 6 -12.83 -18.67 2.18
C ASP A 6 -11.40 -18.11 2.32
N ARG A 7 -11.26 -16.78 2.37
CA ARG A 7 -9.98 -16.08 2.50
C ARG A 7 -9.92 -15.30 3.83
N PRO A 8 -9.64 -15.97 4.96
CA PRO A 8 -9.71 -15.33 6.28
C PRO A 8 -8.48 -14.50 6.65
N ARG A 9 -7.39 -14.58 5.86
CA ARG A 9 -6.12 -13.93 6.22
C ARG A 9 -6.07 -12.47 5.82
N THR A 10 -5.23 -11.74 6.55
CA THR A 10 -4.86 -10.35 6.26
C THR A 10 -3.44 -10.30 5.70
N ALA A 11 -3.19 -9.50 4.67
CA ALA A 11 -1.86 -9.21 4.15
C ALA A 11 -1.51 -7.73 4.32
N LEU A 12 -0.21 -7.43 4.43
CA LEU A 12 0.35 -6.10 4.25
C LEU A 12 0.79 -5.94 2.80
N LEU A 13 0.31 -4.87 2.13
CA LEU A 13 0.84 -4.39 0.86
C LEU A 13 1.75 -3.20 1.12
N VAL A 14 3.02 -3.33 0.76
CA VAL A 14 4.02 -2.25 0.79
C VAL A 14 4.14 -1.73 -0.65
N VAL A 15 3.56 -0.55 -0.90
CA VAL A 15 3.36 -0.03 -2.26
C VAL A 15 4.41 1.03 -2.58
N ASP A 16 5.24 0.76 -3.58
CA ASP A 16 6.16 1.68 -4.25
C ASP A 16 7.08 2.47 -3.30
N VAL A 17 7.59 1.83 -2.23
CA VAL A 17 8.52 2.46 -1.28
C VAL A 17 9.94 2.38 -1.85
N GLN A 18 10.12 2.99 -3.02
CA GLN A 18 11.33 2.99 -3.83
C GLN A 18 12.14 4.28 -3.59
N VAL A 19 13.43 4.25 -3.85
CA VAL A 19 14.35 5.35 -3.52
C VAL A 19 13.89 6.68 -4.11
N ASP A 20 13.65 6.74 -5.43
CA ASP A 20 13.27 8.01 -6.09
C ASP A 20 11.85 8.44 -5.75
N VAL A 21 10.91 7.50 -5.56
CA VAL A 21 9.54 7.79 -5.11
C VAL A 21 9.53 8.43 -3.72
N MET A 22 10.33 7.89 -2.81
CA MET A 22 10.38 8.39 -1.43
C MET A 22 11.20 9.67 -1.31
N ALA A 23 12.22 9.86 -2.17
CA ALA A 23 13.00 11.10 -2.20
C ALA A 23 12.17 12.34 -2.58
N ALA A 24 11.17 12.16 -3.42
CA ALA A 24 10.24 13.22 -3.82
C ALA A 24 9.11 13.47 -2.80
N SER A 25 8.88 12.53 -1.88
CA SER A 25 7.73 12.55 -0.97
C SER A 25 8.02 13.29 0.34
N ILE A 26 7.00 13.93 0.93
CA ILE A 26 7.14 14.60 2.23
C ILE A 26 7.25 13.57 3.37
N ASP A 27 7.91 13.95 4.47
CA ASP A 27 8.04 13.14 5.69
C ASP A 27 8.50 11.69 5.47
N SER A 28 9.22 11.44 4.37
CA SER A 28 9.55 10.09 3.89
C SER A 28 10.25 9.23 4.94
N ASP A 29 11.22 9.77 5.70
CA ASP A 29 11.93 9.02 6.74
C ASP A 29 10.99 8.52 7.85
N THR A 30 10.04 9.37 8.27
CA THR A 30 9.03 9.01 9.28
C THR A 30 8.09 7.91 8.76
N VAL A 31 7.64 8.06 7.52
CA VAL A 31 6.75 7.08 6.87
C VAL A 31 7.47 5.75 6.66
N VAL A 32 8.71 5.78 6.19
CA VAL A 32 9.54 4.56 6.05
C VAL A 32 9.72 3.86 7.39
N GLY A 33 10.01 4.59 8.48
CA GLY A 33 10.11 4.01 9.81
C GLY A 33 8.85 3.28 10.24
N ARG A 34 7.67 3.87 10.01
CA ARG A 34 6.36 3.23 10.29
C ARG A 34 6.11 2.01 9.42
N ILE A 35 6.55 2.03 8.16
CA ILE A 35 6.42 0.86 7.28
C ILE A 35 7.34 -0.27 7.74
N VAL A 36 8.53 0.02 8.24
CA VAL A 36 9.41 -0.99 8.88
C VAL A 36 8.69 -1.65 10.05
N ASP A 37 8.09 -0.86 10.95
CA ASP A 37 7.31 -1.37 12.10
C ASP A 37 6.13 -2.26 11.64
N LEU A 38 5.43 -1.85 10.58
CA LEU A 38 4.33 -2.64 10.00
C LEU A 38 4.80 -3.97 9.43
N VAL A 39 5.93 -3.98 8.71
CA VAL A 39 6.52 -5.20 8.14
C VAL A 39 6.91 -6.17 9.26
N GLU A 40 7.57 -5.69 10.32
CA GLU A 40 7.93 -6.52 11.47
C GLU A 40 6.70 -7.06 12.20
N LYS A 41 5.68 -6.23 12.37
CA LYS A 41 4.40 -6.60 12.99
C LYS A 41 3.65 -7.66 12.16
N ALA A 42 3.60 -7.50 10.84
CA ALA A 42 2.99 -8.47 9.93
C ALA A 42 3.71 -9.83 9.98
N ARG A 43 5.04 -9.82 9.90
CA ARG A 43 5.89 -11.02 10.01
C ARG A 43 5.70 -11.73 11.34
N SER A 44 5.69 -10.98 12.45
CA SER A 44 5.48 -11.53 13.80
C SER A 44 4.10 -12.18 13.96
N ALA A 45 3.10 -11.67 13.27
CA ALA A 45 1.75 -12.23 13.24
C ALA A 45 1.57 -13.38 12.21
N GLY A 46 2.61 -13.72 11.43
CA GLY A 46 2.53 -14.70 10.34
C GLY A 46 1.65 -14.22 9.17
N ALA A 47 1.41 -12.93 9.06
CA ALA A 47 0.67 -12.34 7.95
C ALA A 47 1.57 -12.22 6.70
N PRO A 48 1.06 -12.48 5.49
CA PRO A 48 1.80 -12.26 4.27
C PRO A 48 2.18 -10.78 4.12
N VAL A 49 3.43 -10.52 3.73
CA VAL A 49 3.89 -9.21 3.24
C VAL A 49 4.06 -9.32 1.74
N VAL A 50 3.37 -8.47 1.00
CA VAL A 50 3.44 -8.39 -0.47
C VAL A 50 4.06 -7.05 -0.83
N TRP A 51 5.11 -7.10 -1.60
CA TRP A 51 5.85 -5.94 -2.06
C TRP A 51 5.37 -5.53 -3.43
N VAL A 52 5.09 -4.25 -3.62
CA VAL A 52 4.71 -3.69 -4.92
C VAL A 52 5.79 -2.74 -5.38
N GLN A 53 6.18 -2.82 -6.65
CA GLN A 53 7.26 -2.06 -7.22
C GLN A 53 6.84 -1.51 -8.59
N HIS A 54 6.82 -0.19 -8.71
CA HIS A 54 6.42 0.52 -9.91
C HIS A 54 7.59 0.70 -10.88
N SER A 55 7.30 0.67 -12.16
CA SER A 55 8.23 1.06 -13.23
C SER A 55 7.55 2.01 -14.21
N ALA A 56 8.29 3.03 -14.62
CA ALA A 56 7.86 4.01 -15.63
C ALA A 56 9.07 4.48 -16.45
N ASP A 57 8.86 5.36 -17.42
CA ASP A 57 9.95 5.91 -18.24
C ASP A 57 10.98 6.67 -17.42
N ASP A 58 10.55 7.33 -16.35
CA ASP A 58 11.37 8.07 -15.38
C ASP A 58 11.76 7.25 -14.15
N LEU A 59 11.25 6.02 -13.98
CA LEU A 59 11.57 5.08 -12.91
C LEU A 59 11.93 3.72 -13.50
N VAL A 60 13.09 3.65 -14.13
CA VAL A 60 13.51 2.49 -14.93
C VAL A 60 13.85 1.30 -14.04
N ALA A 61 13.26 0.14 -14.35
CA ALA A 61 13.51 -1.10 -13.63
C ALA A 61 15.01 -1.43 -13.57
N GLY A 62 15.51 -1.76 -12.36
CA GLY A 62 16.90 -2.07 -12.11
C GLY A 62 17.83 -0.86 -11.94
N SER A 63 17.31 0.38 -12.04
CA SER A 63 18.08 1.57 -11.69
C SER A 63 18.22 1.71 -10.17
N PRO A 64 19.21 2.45 -9.65
CA PRO A 64 19.33 2.71 -8.22
C PRO A 64 18.09 3.37 -7.59
N GLY A 65 17.43 4.26 -8.31
CA GLY A 65 16.20 4.93 -7.86
C GLY A 65 14.97 4.02 -7.81
N TRP A 66 14.99 2.95 -8.61
CA TRP A 66 13.92 1.94 -8.65
C TRP A 66 13.97 0.97 -7.45
N GLU A 67 15.14 0.77 -6.85
CA GLU A 67 15.29 -0.14 -5.72
C GLU A 67 14.45 0.33 -4.52
N TYR A 68 14.07 -0.62 -3.63
CA TYR A 68 13.46 -0.25 -2.35
C TYR A 68 14.43 0.57 -1.51
N VAL A 69 13.90 1.47 -0.69
CA VAL A 69 14.73 2.20 0.28
C VAL A 69 15.50 1.22 1.17
N PRO A 70 16.78 1.51 1.52
CA PRO A 70 17.66 0.54 2.19
C PRO A 70 17.19 0.11 3.59
N GLN A 71 16.31 0.87 4.23
CA GLN A 71 15.71 0.54 5.53
C GLN A 71 14.73 -0.65 5.43
N LEU A 72 14.14 -0.88 4.25
CA LEU A 72 13.18 -1.94 4.00
C LEU A 72 13.88 -3.17 3.41
N ARG A 73 13.94 -4.24 4.19
CA ARG A 73 14.56 -5.49 3.79
C ARG A 73 13.48 -6.55 3.51
N ARG A 74 13.26 -6.81 2.23
CA ARG A 74 12.37 -7.87 1.78
C ARG A 74 13.02 -9.25 2.07
N ASN A 75 12.22 -10.20 2.56
CA ASN A 75 12.63 -11.60 2.59
C ASN A 75 12.46 -12.22 1.20
N GLU A 76 13.35 -13.08 0.76
CA GLU A 76 13.31 -13.70 -0.57
C GLU A 76 12.00 -14.48 -0.83
N SER A 77 11.40 -15.04 0.21
CA SER A 77 10.12 -15.76 0.13
C SER A 77 8.89 -14.86 0.02
N GLU A 78 9.03 -13.56 0.25
CA GLU A 78 7.91 -12.62 0.13
C GLU A 78 7.72 -12.20 -1.34
N PRO A 79 6.48 -12.28 -1.87
CA PRO A 79 6.22 -11.98 -3.26
C PRO A 79 6.46 -10.51 -3.60
N VAL A 80 6.91 -10.26 -4.83
CA VAL A 80 7.02 -8.92 -5.43
C VAL A 80 6.07 -8.85 -6.60
N ILE A 81 5.29 -7.79 -6.67
CA ILE A 81 4.41 -7.44 -7.78
C ILE A 81 5.05 -6.27 -8.53
N HIS A 82 5.45 -6.52 -9.76
CA HIS A 82 5.92 -5.46 -10.65
C HIS A 82 4.76 -4.91 -11.44
N LYS A 83 4.59 -3.59 -11.45
CA LYS A 83 3.51 -2.90 -12.15
C LYS A 83 3.98 -1.69 -12.93
N THR A 84 3.19 -1.27 -13.90
CA THR A 84 3.39 -0.07 -14.71
C THR A 84 2.18 0.87 -14.65
N TYR A 85 1.09 0.45 -14.01
CA TYR A 85 -0.12 1.25 -13.80
C TYR A 85 -0.27 1.65 -12.33
N GLY A 86 -1.12 2.63 -12.02
CA GLY A 86 -1.34 3.09 -10.65
C GLY A 86 -1.99 2.03 -9.75
N ASP A 87 -2.98 1.29 -10.25
CA ASP A 87 -3.60 0.18 -9.53
C ASP A 87 -2.65 -1.04 -9.51
N SER A 88 -2.30 -1.52 -8.31
CA SER A 88 -1.43 -2.69 -8.16
C SER A 88 -2.04 -4.00 -8.67
N PHE A 89 -3.32 -4.02 -8.98
CA PHE A 89 -4.01 -5.17 -9.58
C PHE A 89 -4.06 -5.12 -11.11
N GLU A 90 -3.77 -3.96 -11.72
CA GLU A 90 -3.89 -3.80 -13.16
C GLU A 90 -2.69 -4.42 -13.88
N ASP A 91 -2.98 -5.38 -14.77
CA ASP A 91 -1.99 -6.15 -15.55
C ASP A 91 -0.91 -6.80 -14.68
N THR A 92 -1.32 -7.35 -13.50
CA THR A 92 -0.44 -8.05 -12.55
C THR A 92 -1.08 -9.34 -12.06
N ASP A 93 -0.30 -10.17 -11.38
CA ASP A 93 -0.76 -11.39 -10.72
C ASP A 93 -1.12 -11.20 -9.23
N LEU A 94 -1.25 -9.96 -8.75
CA LEU A 94 -1.53 -9.66 -7.34
C LEU A 94 -2.75 -10.42 -6.80
N ASP A 95 -3.85 -10.47 -7.56
CA ASP A 95 -5.07 -11.19 -7.11
C ASP A 95 -4.81 -12.70 -6.94
N ALA A 96 -4.04 -13.30 -7.83
CA ALA A 96 -3.65 -14.73 -7.74
C ALA A 96 -2.73 -14.98 -6.54
N VAL A 97 -1.77 -14.09 -6.27
CA VAL A 97 -0.86 -14.15 -5.11
C VAL A 97 -1.65 -14.07 -3.80
N LEU A 98 -2.59 -13.12 -3.70
CA LEU A 98 -3.45 -12.96 -2.53
C LEU A 98 -4.39 -14.17 -2.35
N ALA A 99 -4.94 -14.71 -3.44
CA ALA A 99 -5.79 -15.88 -3.42
C ALA A 99 -5.04 -17.13 -2.90
N THR A 100 -3.84 -17.37 -3.42
CA THR A 100 -2.98 -18.49 -2.99
C THR A 100 -2.67 -18.43 -1.48
N SER A 101 -2.57 -17.22 -0.93
CA SER A 101 -2.33 -17.00 0.49
C SER A 101 -3.62 -16.92 1.32
N ALA A 102 -4.80 -17.21 0.74
CA ALA A 102 -6.12 -17.12 1.37
C ALA A 102 -6.39 -15.72 2.02
N VAL A 103 -5.93 -14.66 1.35
CA VAL A 103 -6.09 -13.28 1.82
C VAL A 103 -7.43 -12.70 1.35
N GLY A 104 -8.22 -12.20 2.26
CA GLY A 104 -9.48 -11.48 1.98
C GLY A 104 -9.51 -10.06 2.55
N ARG A 105 -8.49 -9.70 3.34
CA ARG A 105 -8.30 -8.34 3.87
C ARG A 105 -6.89 -7.88 3.58
N ILE A 106 -6.75 -6.64 3.12
CA ILE A 106 -5.44 -6.04 2.87
C ILE A 106 -5.27 -4.75 3.69
N VAL A 107 -4.06 -4.57 4.18
CA VAL A 107 -3.56 -3.36 4.83
C VAL A 107 -2.59 -2.72 3.87
N VAL A 108 -2.79 -1.45 3.53
CA VAL A 108 -2.03 -0.75 2.49
C VAL A 108 -1.23 0.39 3.12
N ALA A 109 0.06 0.44 2.82
CA ALA A 109 0.99 1.50 3.19
C ALA A 109 1.97 1.78 2.04
N GLY A 110 2.57 2.96 1.97
CA GLY A 110 3.56 3.32 0.94
C GLY A 110 3.30 4.63 0.25
N ALA A 111 3.56 4.71 -1.06
CA ALA A 111 3.48 5.92 -1.87
C ALA A 111 2.94 5.63 -3.30
N GLN A 112 2.48 6.66 -4.05
CA GLN A 112 2.11 7.97 -3.50
C GLN A 112 0.61 8.01 -3.21
N THR A 113 0.20 8.78 -2.23
CA THR A 113 -1.17 8.83 -1.66
C THR A 113 -2.26 8.95 -2.71
N ASP A 114 -2.17 9.92 -3.58
CA ASP A 114 -3.19 10.29 -4.57
C ASP A 114 -3.02 9.56 -5.92
N PHE A 115 -1.98 8.75 -6.05
CA PHE A 115 -1.70 7.92 -7.22
C PHE A 115 -1.86 6.43 -6.90
N CYS A 116 -0.76 5.73 -6.65
CA CYS A 116 -0.73 4.27 -6.53
C CYS A 116 -1.48 3.77 -5.28
N ILE A 117 -1.39 4.47 -4.15
CA ILE A 117 -2.14 4.14 -2.93
C ILE A 117 -3.64 4.25 -3.20
N ARG A 118 -4.11 5.40 -3.67
CA ARG A 118 -5.53 5.60 -4.00
C ARG A 118 -6.05 4.58 -5.00
N SER A 119 -5.31 4.36 -6.09
CA SER A 119 -5.73 3.44 -7.15
C SER A 119 -5.82 2.00 -6.64
N THR A 120 -4.82 1.55 -5.88
CA THR A 120 -4.77 0.21 -5.29
C THR A 120 -5.87 0.00 -4.25
N LEU A 121 -6.16 1.00 -3.40
CA LEU A 121 -7.25 0.94 -2.44
C LEU A 121 -8.61 0.71 -3.12
N HIS A 122 -8.91 1.48 -4.17
CA HIS A 122 -10.15 1.33 -4.93
C HIS A 122 -10.17 0.03 -5.73
N GLY A 123 -9.05 -0.35 -6.34
CA GLY A 123 -8.90 -1.61 -7.05
C GLY A 123 -9.19 -2.83 -6.17
N ALA A 124 -8.64 -2.83 -4.96
CA ALA A 124 -8.89 -3.87 -3.96
C ALA A 124 -10.37 -3.92 -3.52
N LEU A 125 -10.93 -2.77 -3.16
CA LEU A 125 -12.32 -2.69 -2.68
C LEU A 125 -13.31 -3.16 -3.75
N THR A 126 -13.12 -2.78 -5.01
CA THR A 126 -13.98 -3.19 -6.12
C THR A 126 -13.89 -4.68 -6.41
N ARG A 127 -12.74 -5.32 -6.16
CA ARG A 127 -12.50 -6.76 -6.29
C ARG A 127 -13.03 -7.58 -5.09
N GLY A 128 -13.53 -6.94 -4.04
CA GLY A 128 -14.18 -7.63 -2.93
C GLY A 128 -13.37 -7.75 -1.65
N TYR A 129 -12.16 -7.19 -1.60
CA TYR A 129 -11.33 -7.20 -0.39
C TYR A 129 -11.84 -6.22 0.67
N ASP A 130 -11.72 -6.60 1.95
CA ASP A 130 -11.70 -5.62 3.02
C ASP A 130 -10.37 -4.86 2.93
N THR A 131 -10.40 -3.53 2.94
CA THR A 131 -9.23 -2.72 2.63
C THR A 131 -9.00 -1.64 3.68
N VAL A 132 -7.84 -1.69 4.31
CA VAL A 132 -7.42 -0.75 5.36
C VAL A 132 -6.27 0.09 4.86
N LEU A 133 -6.41 1.41 4.92
CA LEU A 133 -5.32 2.35 4.74
C LEU A 133 -4.63 2.60 6.09
N VAL A 134 -3.31 2.53 6.13
CA VAL A 134 -2.57 2.96 7.32
C VAL A 134 -2.33 4.45 7.23
N GLY A 135 -3.16 5.23 7.94
CA GLY A 135 -3.32 6.66 7.73
C GLY A 135 -2.12 7.54 8.06
N ASP A 136 -1.12 7.00 8.71
CA ASP A 136 0.14 7.65 9.06
C ASP A 136 1.38 6.95 8.43
N ALA A 137 1.15 5.98 7.54
CA ALA A 137 2.20 5.24 6.84
C ALA A 137 2.03 5.29 5.31
N HIS A 138 1.54 6.42 4.80
CA HIS A 138 1.57 6.75 3.37
C HIS A 138 1.95 8.22 3.18
N THR A 139 2.49 8.55 2.00
CA THR A 139 2.97 9.89 1.68
C THR A 139 2.85 10.18 0.19
N THR A 140 3.05 11.44 -0.17
CA THR A 140 3.06 11.92 -1.56
C THR A 140 4.03 13.08 -1.75
N GLU A 141 4.31 13.41 -2.99
CA GLU A 141 5.14 14.55 -3.38
C GLU A 141 4.35 15.87 -3.38
N ASP A 142 5.07 16.99 -3.42
CA ASP A 142 4.46 18.32 -3.53
C ASP A 142 4.23 18.68 -5.01
N LEU A 143 2.96 18.66 -5.42
CA LEU A 143 2.51 19.04 -6.75
C LEU A 143 1.75 20.39 -6.77
N THR A 144 1.93 21.24 -5.75
CA THR A 144 1.24 22.53 -5.66
C THR A 144 1.59 23.47 -6.81
N GLU A 145 2.79 23.38 -7.37
CA GLU A 145 3.21 24.12 -8.56
C GLU A 145 2.31 23.84 -9.77
N TRP A 146 1.75 22.63 -9.85
CA TRP A 146 0.82 22.22 -10.92
C TRP A 146 -0.65 22.34 -10.52
N GLY A 147 -0.94 23.02 -9.39
CA GLY A 147 -2.29 23.31 -8.94
C GLY A 147 -2.94 22.24 -8.08
N ALA A 148 -2.18 21.24 -7.60
CA ALA A 148 -2.66 20.28 -6.61
C ALA A 148 -2.82 20.94 -5.22
N PRO A 149 -3.64 20.36 -4.32
CA PRO A 149 -3.59 20.70 -2.90
C PRO A 149 -2.22 20.39 -2.30
N SER A 150 -1.89 20.96 -1.12
CA SER A 150 -0.64 20.58 -0.45
C SER A 150 -0.62 19.08 -0.09
N PRO A 151 0.57 18.46 0.00
CA PRO A 151 0.68 17.04 0.36
C PRO A 151 -0.07 16.67 1.64
N GLU A 152 0.00 17.54 2.67
CA GLU A 152 -0.73 17.32 3.93
C GLU A 152 -2.26 17.31 3.71
N GLN A 153 -2.75 18.18 2.83
CA GLN A 153 -4.18 18.22 2.48
C GLN A 153 -4.58 16.96 1.69
N VAL A 154 -3.73 16.50 0.77
CA VAL A 154 -3.96 15.27 0.02
C VAL A 154 -4.03 14.06 0.95
N ILE A 155 -3.06 13.92 1.88
CA ILE A 155 -3.02 12.84 2.88
C ILE A 155 -4.26 12.91 3.79
N ALA A 156 -4.56 14.08 4.35
CA ALA A 156 -5.71 14.26 5.25
C ALA A 156 -7.03 13.97 4.54
N HIS A 157 -7.20 14.43 3.30
CA HIS A 157 -8.40 14.18 2.51
C HIS A 157 -8.55 12.69 2.15
N THR A 158 -7.45 12.03 1.80
CA THR A 158 -7.46 10.59 1.49
C THR A 158 -7.85 9.78 2.71
N ASN A 159 -7.29 10.08 3.88
CA ASN A 159 -7.66 9.44 5.14
C ASN A 159 -9.15 9.63 5.45
N LEU A 160 -9.66 10.86 5.32
CA LEU A 160 -11.05 11.19 5.60
C LEU A 160 -12.03 10.44 4.69
N TYR A 161 -11.82 10.49 3.38
CA TYR A 161 -12.77 9.84 2.48
C TYR A 161 -12.67 8.31 2.55
N TRP A 162 -11.46 7.76 2.78
CA TRP A 162 -11.28 6.32 2.89
C TRP A 162 -11.95 5.75 4.14
N ASP A 163 -11.87 6.45 5.26
CA ASP A 163 -12.58 6.07 6.50
C ASP A 163 -14.10 6.08 6.34
N ASN A 164 -14.61 6.89 5.41
CA ASN A 164 -16.02 6.98 5.09
C ASN A 164 -16.45 6.13 3.87
N GLN A 165 -15.52 5.43 3.22
CA GLN A 165 -15.83 4.59 2.07
C GLN A 165 -16.70 3.40 2.45
N ARG A 166 -17.72 3.12 1.64
CA ARG A 166 -18.69 2.03 1.88
C ARG A 166 -18.88 1.21 0.62
N ALA A 167 -18.99 -0.10 0.80
CA ALA A 167 -19.32 -1.03 -0.29
C ALA A 167 -20.08 -2.25 0.26
N PRO A 168 -21.00 -2.86 -0.51
CA PRO A 168 -21.73 -4.04 -0.06
C PRO A 168 -20.80 -5.22 0.24
N GLY A 169 -20.95 -5.85 1.42
CA GLY A 169 -20.24 -7.07 1.79
C GLY A 169 -18.75 -6.95 2.03
N ARG A 170 -18.21 -5.73 2.10
CA ARG A 170 -16.78 -5.46 2.38
C ARG A 170 -16.60 -4.16 3.13
N LYS A 171 -15.46 -4.00 3.78
CA LYS A 171 -15.15 -2.85 4.62
C LYS A 171 -13.96 -2.08 4.07
N ALA A 172 -14.05 -0.77 4.15
CA ALA A 172 -12.94 0.15 4.04
C ALA A 172 -12.77 0.89 5.38
N GLY A 173 -11.61 1.45 5.61
CA GLY A 173 -11.32 2.27 6.79
C GLY A 173 -9.86 2.65 6.88
N THR A 174 -9.59 3.61 7.76
CA THR A 174 -8.25 4.12 8.03
C THR A 174 -7.89 3.85 9.49
N VAL A 175 -6.67 3.39 9.74
CA VAL A 175 -6.14 3.18 11.10
C VAL A 175 -4.71 3.69 11.19
N PRO A 176 -4.23 4.16 12.35
CA PRO A 176 -2.80 4.46 12.52
C PRO A 176 -1.97 3.18 12.69
N THR A 177 -0.66 3.27 12.47
CA THR A 177 0.31 2.16 12.52
C THR A 177 0.19 1.32 13.79
N ASP A 178 0.05 1.96 14.96
CA ASP A 178 -0.05 1.28 16.25
C ASP A 178 -1.33 0.45 16.42
N LYS A 179 -2.40 0.78 15.71
CA LYS A 179 -3.70 0.12 15.76
C LYS A 179 -3.91 -0.94 14.67
N VAL A 180 -2.96 -1.09 13.74
CA VAL A 180 -3.06 -2.16 12.74
C VAL A 180 -3.04 -3.52 13.46
N ASP A 181 -4.02 -4.36 13.12
CA ASP A 181 -4.11 -5.73 13.59
C ASP A 181 -4.07 -6.67 12.37
N PHE A 182 -3.12 -7.61 12.38
CA PHE A 182 -2.97 -8.66 11.37
C PHE A 182 -3.60 -9.99 11.80
N GLY A 183 -4.10 -10.08 13.03
CA GLY A 183 -4.85 -11.22 13.56
C GLY A 183 -6.28 -11.23 13.05
N ARG A 184 -6.49 -11.89 11.89
CA ARG A 184 -7.73 -12.07 11.13
C ARG A 184 -8.05 -10.97 10.14
#